data_ef590985b0354e01bcb3a3d75eee043e
#
_entry.id   ef590985b0354e01bcb3a3d75eee043e
#
_cell.length_a   1.000
_cell.length_b   1.000
_cell.length_c   1.000
_cell.angle_alpha   90.00
_cell.angle_beta   90.00
_cell.angle_gamma   90.00
#
_symmetry.space_group_name_H-M   'P 1'
#
loop_
_entity.id
_entity.type
_entity.pdbx_description
1 polymer ?
#
loop_
_entity_poly.entity_id
_entity_poly.type
_entity_poly.pdbx_seq_one_letter_code
_entity_poly.pdbx_strand_id
1 'polypeptide(L)'
;MIREVEYAPGRTGDLYLPETPAPEAGHPAVLLIHGGAWTSMERSAMGGVAEFLCREGFAVFNIDYRLAPGDPWPRGFEDCQTALAHLTGPMAAVFPLDRKKIFVIGASSGGHYALLAGLSAAPGSVAGIVSVSGIADVFPDYELRPGRYEQLFGFPPSPEDLKKIDAREYYYDGAPPVLCTHYRYDAVVPFDSARNFAEEAERRGGNITFYGYDFGRRDQGHAIWIPGTKYDFSCRARGPFRKLYPDLEQVILFFLRNV
;
A
#
# COMPACT_ATOMS: atom_id res chain seq x y z
N MET A 1 -16.99 7.07 11.95
CA MET A 1 -16.77 6.46 13.30
C MET A 1 -15.48 5.64 13.22
N ILE A 2 -14.61 5.74 14.25
CA ILE A 2 -13.35 4.98 14.32
C ILE A 2 -13.48 3.95 15.44
N ARG A 3 -13.07 2.70 15.18
CA ARG A 3 -13.03 1.62 16.15
C ARG A 3 -11.71 0.88 16.06
N GLU A 4 -11.03 0.69 17.19
CA GLU A 4 -9.91 -0.26 17.22
C GLU A 4 -10.43 -1.69 17.12
N VAL A 5 -9.82 -2.49 16.28
CA VAL A 5 -10.15 -3.88 16.03
C VAL A 5 -8.89 -4.74 16.11
N GLU A 6 -8.94 -5.76 16.96
CA GLU A 6 -7.90 -6.79 16.99
C GLU A 6 -8.16 -7.80 15.86
N TYR A 7 -7.19 -7.96 14.96
CA TYR A 7 -7.32 -8.91 13.83
C TYR A 7 -6.51 -10.19 14.04
N ALA A 8 -5.59 -10.18 14.99
CA ALA A 8 -4.87 -11.34 15.51
C ALA A 8 -4.37 -11.03 16.93
N PRO A 9 -3.98 -12.01 17.76
CA PRO A 9 -3.52 -11.77 19.12
C PRO A 9 -2.41 -10.72 19.21
N GLY A 10 -2.72 -9.58 19.87
CA GLY A 10 -1.83 -8.42 19.99
C GLY A 10 -1.58 -7.66 18.70
N ARG A 11 -2.42 -7.81 17.67
CA ARG A 11 -2.35 -7.09 16.39
C ARG A 11 -3.64 -6.33 16.17
N THR A 12 -3.53 -5.02 16.07
CA THR A 12 -4.69 -4.13 15.98
C THR A 12 -4.64 -3.23 14.75
N GLY A 13 -5.78 -2.73 14.38
CA GLY A 13 -5.97 -1.70 13.39
C GLY A 13 -7.17 -0.85 13.72
N ASP A 14 -7.27 0.31 13.09
CA ASP A 14 -8.40 1.21 13.23
C ASP A 14 -9.37 1.02 12.06
N LEU A 15 -10.61 0.67 12.36
CA LEU A 15 -11.70 0.62 11.39
C LEU A 15 -12.40 1.98 11.34
N TYR A 16 -12.30 2.64 10.20
CA TYR A 16 -13.03 3.87 9.85
C TYR A 16 -14.28 3.48 9.07
N LEU A 17 -15.44 3.87 9.55
CA LEU A 17 -16.71 3.64 8.87
C LEU A 17 -17.30 4.97 8.40
N PRO A 18 -17.76 5.08 7.13
CA PRO A 18 -18.46 6.24 6.63
C PRO A 18 -19.66 6.60 7.51
N GLU A 19 -19.97 7.89 7.62
CA GLU A 19 -21.16 8.37 8.34
C GLU A 19 -22.42 8.25 7.47
N THR A 20 -22.25 8.15 6.16
CA THR A 20 -23.35 7.92 5.21
C THR A 20 -23.91 6.51 5.40
N PRO A 21 -25.21 6.30 5.18
CA PRO A 21 -25.80 4.96 5.16
C PRO A 21 -25.07 4.07 4.15
N ALA A 22 -24.83 2.82 4.53
CA ALA A 22 -24.23 1.86 3.64
C ALA A 22 -25.15 1.60 2.43
N PRO A 23 -24.57 1.49 1.22
CA PRO A 23 -25.28 0.93 0.07
C PRO A 23 -25.84 -0.47 0.38
N GLU A 24 -26.78 -0.96 -0.43
CA GLU A 24 -27.36 -2.31 -0.24
C GLU A 24 -26.30 -3.41 -0.21
N ALA A 25 -25.26 -3.31 -1.04
CA ALA A 25 -24.13 -4.24 -1.06
C ALA A 25 -23.14 -4.05 0.09
N GLY A 26 -23.25 -2.97 0.86
CA GLY A 26 -22.27 -2.53 1.84
C GLY A 26 -21.32 -1.44 1.29
N HIS A 27 -20.47 -0.91 2.15
CA HIS A 27 -19.40 0.02 1.75
C HIS A 27 -18.27 -0.73 1.05
N PRO A 28 -17.70 -0.22 -0.05
CA PRO A 28 -16.40 -0.69 -0.52
C PRO A 28 -15.39 -0.53 0.61
N ALA A 29 -14.45 -1.47 0.74
CA ALA A 29 -13.53 -1.46 1.87
C ALA A 29 -12.07 -1.48 1.44
N VAL A 30 -11.22 -0.87 2.25
CA VAL A 30 -9.78 -0.72 2.00
C VAL A 30 -9.00 -1.28 3.18
N LEU A 31 -8.09 -2.21 2.93
CA LEU A 31 -6.98 -2.49 3.84
C LEU A 31 -5.89 -1.44 3.58
N LEU A 32 -5.53 -0.65 4.58
CA LEU A 32 -4.56 0.44 4.46
C LEU A 32 -3.30 0.10 5.25
N ILE A 33 -2.13 0.14 4.59
CA ILE A 33 -0.85 -0.34 5.12
C ILE A 33 0.18 0.81 5.10
N HIS A 34 0.72 1.14 6.28
CA HIS A 34 1.68 2.24 6.43
C HIS A 34 3.07 1.90 5.89
N GLY A 35 3.86 2.93 5.57
CA GLY A 35 5.26 2.84 5.21
C GLY A 35 6.19 2.76 6.44
N GLY A 36 7.47 3.09 6.25
CA GLY A 36 8.46 3.11 7.33
C GLY A 36 9.61 2.13 7.13
N ALA A 37 9.89 1.75 5.88
CA ALA A 37 10.98 0.83 5.51
C ALA A 37 10.94 -0.50 6.29
N TRP A 38 9.74 -0.98 6.62
CA TRP A 38 9.45 -2.19 7.41
C TRP A 38 9.95 -2.16 8.87
N THR A 39 10.64 -1.10 9.29
CA THR A 39 11.33 -1.01 10.58
C THR A 39 10.79 0.07 11.51
N SER A 40 9.87 0.89 11.04
CA SER A 40 9.37 2.06 11.76
C SER A 40 7.97 2.48 11.34
N MET A 41 7.45 3.49 12.02
CA MET A 41 6.12 4.04 11.85
C MET A 41 5.01 3.12 12.40
N GLU A 42 3.80 3.60 12.29
CA GLU A 42 2.57 2.96 12.76
C GLU A 42 1.39 3.46 11.93
N ARG A 43 0.22 2.85 12.11
CA ARG A 43 -1.01 3.18 11.38
C ARG A 43 -1.41 4.66 11.44
N SER A 44 -1.07 5.36 12.53
CA SER A 44 -1.38 6.79 12.67
C SER A 44 -0.79 7.64 11.53
N ALA A 45 0.32 7.20 10.93
CA ALA A 45 0.92 7.87 9.77
C ALA A 45 0.00 7.90 8.54
N MET A 46 -0.95 6.97 8.44
CA MET A 46 -1.95 6.89 7.37
C MET A 46 -3.35 7.37 7.79
N GLY A 47 -3.49 7.92 9.00
CA GLY A 47 -4.78 8.39 9.52
C GLY A 47 -5.48 9.39 8.61
N GLY A 48 -4.75 10.35 8.05
CA GLY A 48 -5.31 11.32 7.10
C GLY A 48 -5.80 10.68 5.80
N VAL A 49 -5.14 9.63 5.31
CA VAL A 49 -5.58 8.84 4.15
C VAL A 49 -6.85 8.07 4.49
N ALA A 50 -6.88 7.44 5.67
CA ALA A 50 -8.05 6.71 6.13
C ALA A 50 -9.28 7.62 6.25
N GLU A 51 -9.12 8.81 6.85
CA GLU A 51 -10.19 9.80 6.96
C GLU A 51 -10.66 10.31 5.58
N PHE A 52 -9.73 10.55 4.66
CA PHE A 52 -10.06 10.98 3.30
C PHE A 52 -10.90 9.92 2.59
N LEU A 53 -10.44 8.67 2.53
CA LEU A 53 -11.16 7.58 1.90
C LEU A 53 -12.52 7.32 2.58
N CYS A 54 -12.58 7.46 3.91
CA CYS A 54 -13.83 7.32 4.65
C CYS A 54 -14.86 8.39 4.25
N ARG A 55 -14.44 9.65 4.04
CA ARG A 55 -15.31 10.72 3.51
C ARG A 55 -15.77 10.45 2.07
N GLU A 56 -14.96 9.74 1.29
CA GLU A 56 -15.27 9.33 -0.08
C GLU A 56 -16.18 8.08 -0.17
N GLY A 57 -16.61 7.55 1.00
CA GLY A 57 -17.58 6.45 1.11
C GLY A 57 -16.95 5.06 1.28
N PHE A 58 -15.63 4.95 1.45
CA PHE A 58 -14.95 3.68 1.71
C PHE A 58 -14.88 3.39 3.20
N ALA A 59 -15.17 2.16 3.62
CA ALA A 59 -14.73 1.67 4.92
C ALA A 59 -13.21 1.42 4.86
N VAL A 60 -12.45 1.83 5.88
CA VAL A 60 -10.99 1.71 5.84
C VAL A 60 -10.51 0.97 7.08
N PHE A 61 -9.78 -0.12 6.90
CA PHE A 61 -9.08 -0.83 7.95
C PHE A 61 -7.59 -0.48 7.87
N ASN A 62 -7.16 0.44 8.72
CA ASN A 62 -5.81 0.97 8.80
C ASN A 62 -5.04 0.22 9.88
N ILE A 63 -4.04 -0.56 9.50
CA ILE A 63 -3.41 -1.56 10.38
C ILE A 63 -2.00 -1.19 10.82
N ASP A 64 -1.63 -1.68 12.02
CA ASP A 64 -0.24 -1.91 12.37
C ASP A 64 0.16 -3.33 11.96
N TYR A 65 1.45 -3.52 11.72
CA TYR A 65 2.07 -4.83 11.46
C TYR A 65 3.42 -4.91 12.17
N ARG A 66 3.92 -6.13 12.43
CA ARG A 66 5.20 -6.33 13.10
C ARG A 66 6.35 -5.77 12.29
N LEU A 67 7.28 -5.12 12.99
CA LEU A 67 8.39 -4.38 12.41
C LEU A 67 9.71 -5.13 12.60
N ALA A 68 10.51 -5.16 11.55
CA ALA A 68 11.89 -5.57 11.62
C ALA A 68 12.74 -4.48 12.35
N PRO A 69 13.90 -4.79 12.90
CA PRO A 69 14.48 -6.14 12.98
C PRO A 69 13.95 -7.00 14.14
N GLY A 70 13.05 -6.47 14.98
CA GLY A 70 12.46 -7.21 16.10
C GLY A 70 11.68 -8.44 15.64
N ASP A 71 10.91 -8.25 14.57
CA ASP A 71 10.16 -9.31 13.89
C ASP A 71 10.54 -9.32 12.39
N PRO A 72 11.61 -10.03 12.00
CA PRO A 72 12.08 -10.02 10.62
C PRO A 72 11.10 -10.70 9.66
N TRP A 73 11.34 -10.54 8.36
CA TRP A 73 10.59 -11.23 7.31
C TRP A 73 10.44 -12.73 7.60
N PRO A 74 9.24 -13.31 7.43
CA PRO A 74 8.04 -12.76 6.78
C PRO A 74 7.00 -12.12 7.75
N ARG A 75 7.32 -11.86 9.00
CA ARG A 75 6.37 -11.55 10.07
C ARG A 75 5.41 -10.39 9.77
N GLY A 76 5.93 -9.24 9.33
CA GLY A 76 5.09 -8.09 8.97
C GLY A 76 4.18 -8.36 7.76
N PHE A 77 4.65 -9.15 6.80
CA PHE A 77 3.84 -9.59 5.66
C PHE A 77 2.72 -10.54 6.07
N GLU A 78 3.02 -11.52 6.94
CA GLU A 78 2.01 -12.43 7.50
C GLU A 78 0.90 -11.66 8.23
N ASP A 79 1.24 -10.59 8.93
CA ASP A 79 0.26 -9.72 9.60
C ASP A 79 -0.65 -9.02 8.57
N CYS A 80 -0.08 -8.51 7.47
CA CYS A 80 -0.87 -7.91 6.39
C CYS A 80 -1.82 -8.92 5.73
N GLN A 81 -1.37 -10.15 5.49
CA GLN A 81 -2.23 -11.24 4.97
C GLN A 81 -3.34 -11.59 5.95
N THR A 82 -3.03 -11.68 7.24
CA THR A 82 -3.99 -11.97 8.30
C THR A 82 -5.03 -10.86 8.42
N ALA A 83 -4.60 -9.59 8.35
CA ALA A 83 -5.52 -8.45 8.36
C ALA A 83 -6.44 -8.44 7.13
N LEU A 84 -5.92 -8.80 5.94
CA LEU A 84 -6.75 -8.92 4.74
C LEU A 84 -7.79 -10.05 4.88
N ALA A 85 -7.38 -11.20 5.39
CA ALA A 85 -8.28 -12.31 5.66
C ALA A 85 -9.35 -11.94 6.71
N HIS A 86 -8.97 -11.16 7.73
CA HIS A 86 -9.90 -10.66 8.74
C HIS A 86 -10.90 -9.66 8.13
N LEU A 87 -10.46 -8.76 7.28
CA LEU A 87 -11.31 -7.80 6.57
C LEU A 87 -12.33 -8.49 5.66
N THR A 88 -11.90 -9.46 4.86
CA THR A 88 -12.74 -10.18 3.90
C THR A 88 -13.68 -11.21 4.56
N GLY A 89 -13.34 -11.68 5.75
CA GLY A 89 -14.04 -12.71 6.51
C GLY A 89 -14.81 -12.18 7.72
N PRO A 90 -14.25 -12.28 8.94
CA PRO A 90 -14.94 -11.93 10.19
C PRO A 90 -15.48 -10.49 10.19
N MET A 91 -14.70 -9.52 9.75
CA MET A 91 -15.11 -8.11 9.75
C MET A 91 -16.27 -7.86 8.79
N ALA A 92 -16.23 -8.42 7.58
CA ALA A 92 -17.32 -8.33 6.61
C ALA A 92 -18.60 -9.12 7.01
N ALA A 93 -18.53 -9.93 8.06
CA ALA A 93 -19.72 -10.57 8.64
C ALA A 93 -20.42 -9.69 9.68
N VAL A 94 -19.71 -8.71 10.26
CA VAL A 94 -20.20 -7.85 11.36
C VAL A 94 -20.52 -6.43 10.87
N PHE A 95 -19.73 -5.91 9.93
CA PHE A 95 -19.88 -4.56 9.40
C PHE A 95 -20.46 -4.60 7.98
N PRO A 96 -21.17 -3.55 7.56
CA PRO A 96 -21.79 -3.46 6.23
C PRO A 96 -20.74 -3.20 5.14
N LEU A 97 -19.92 -4.19 4.80
CA LEU A 97 -18.85 -4.13 3.81
C LEU A 97 -19.23 -4.87 2.54
N ASP A 98 -18.95 -4.27 1.40
CA ASP A 98 -19.09 -4.93 0.10
C ASP A 98 -17.90 -5.88 -0.14
N ARG A 99 -18.16 -7.18 0.01
CA ARG A 99 -17.15 -8.24 -0.16
C ARG A 99 -16.57 -8.35 -1.57
N LYS A 100 -17.24 -7.75 -2.57
CA LYS A 100 -16.76 -7.72 -3.96
C LYS A 100 -15.90 -6.51 -4.25
N LYS A 101 -15.86 -5.53 -3.34
CA LYS A 101 -15.10 -4.27 -3.48
C LYS A 101 -14.14 -4.08 -2.32
N ILE A 102 -13.24 -5.06 -2.15
CA ILE A 102 -12.15 -5.00 -1.17
C ILE A 102 -10.87 -4.59 -1.90
N PHE A 103 -10.24 -3.53 -1.43
CA PHE A 103 -9.00 -2.98 -1.99
C PHE A 103 -7.86 -3.09 -0.99
N VAL A 104 -6.62 -3.15 -1.50
CA VAL A 104 -5.42 -3.07 -0.66
C VAL A 104 -4.61 -1.86 -1.10
N ILE A 105 -4.34 -0.94 -0.18
CA ILE A 105 -3.60 0.30 -0.44
C ILE A 105 -2.44 0.42 0.54
N GLY A 106 -1.28 0.82 0.06
CA GLY A 106 -0.16 1.13 0.93
C GLY A 106 0.81 2.13 0.32
N ALA A 107 1.67 2.71 1.16
CA ALA A 107 2.66 3.68 0.76
C ALA A 107 4.07 3.22 1.13
N SER A 108 5.07 3.45 0.25
CA SER A 108 6.47 3.08 0.50
C SER A 108 6.61 1.57 0.76
N SER A 109 7.23 1.14 1.89
CA SER A 109 7.23 -0.28 2.30
C SER A 109 5.83 -0.86 2.53
N GLY A 110 4.83 -0.05 2.89
CA GLY A 110 3.43 -0.47 2.92
C GLY A 110 2.86 -0.70 1.52
N GLY A 111 3.31 0.06 0.52
CA GLY A 111 2.99 -0.17 -0.90
C GLY A 111 3.56 -1.49 -1.41
N HIS A 112 4.73 -1.87 -0.94
CA HIS A 112 5.31 -3.20 -1.16
C HIS A 112 4.42 -4.30 -0.56
N TYR A 113 4.10 -4.20 0.73
CA TYR A 113 3.22 -5.18 1.37
C TYR A 113 1.81 -5.21 0.78
N ALA A 114 1.30 -4.07 0.28
CA ALA A 114 0.02 -4.05 -0.43
C ALA A 114 0.06 -4.87 -1.73
N LEU A 115 1.14 -4.76 -2.50
CA LEU A 115 1.35 -5.59 -3.68
C LEU A 115 1.43 -7.07 -3.30
N LEU A 116 2.31 -7.43 -2.36
CA LEU A 116 2.48 -8.83 -1.97
C LEU A 116 1.19 -9.43 -1.40
N ALA A 117 0.51 -8.75 -0.48
CA ALA A 117 -0.71 -9.25 0.15
C ALA A 117 -1.87 -9.35 -0.85
N GLY A 118 -2.05 -8.33 -1.70
CA GLY A 118 -3.11 -8.33 -2.70
C GLY A 118 -2.91 -9.35 -3.80
N LEU A 119 -1.66 -9.52 -4.28
CA LEU A 119 -1.33 -10.51 -5.33
C LEU A 119 -1.32 -11.95 -4.82
N SER A 120 -1.05 -12.17 -3.53
CA SER A 120 -1.10 -13.51 -2.91
C SER A 120 -2.48 -13.87 -2.35
N ALA A 121 -3.45 -12.97 -2.42
CA ALA A 121 -4.81 -13.22 -1.96
C ALA A 121 -5.54 -14.24 -2.84
N ALA A 122 -6.56 -14.87 -2.29
CA ALA A 122 -7.39 -15.80 -3.07
C ALA A 122 -8.00 -15.08 -4.29
N PRO A 123 -8.00 -15.70 -5.48
CA PRO A 123 -8.57 -15.09 -6.68
C PRO A 123 -9.97 -14.52 -6.47
N GLY A 124 -10.19 -13.28 -6.87
CA GLY A 124 -11.49 -12.59 -6.74
C GLY A 124 -11.80 -12.04 -5.34
N SER A 125 -10.92 -12.23 -4.34
CA SER A 125 -11.11 -11.67 -2.99
C SER A 125 -10.67 -10.21 -2.87
N VAL A 126 -9.85 -9.71 -3.81
CA VAL A 126 -9.37 -8.34 -3.90
C VAL A 126 -9.81 -7.74 -5.24
N ALA A 127 -10.49 -6.60 -5.20
CA ALA A 127 -10.96 -5.89 -6.38
C ALA A 127 -9.87 -5.06 -7.05
N GLY A 128 -8.89 -4.59 -6.28
CA GLY A 128 -7.76 -3.82 -6.82
C GLY A 128 -6.71 -3.50 -5.76
N ILE A 129 -5.50 -3.19 -6.24
CA ILE A 129 -4.34 -2.88 -5.40
C ILE A 129 -3.79 -1.52 -5.78
N VAL A 130 -3.44 -0.69 -4.79
CA VAL A 130 -2.79 0.61 -5.01
C VAL A 130 -1.47 0.67 -4.25
N SER A 131 -0.38 0.84 -4.98
CA SER A 131 0.96 1.04 -4.45
C SER A 131 1.42 2.48 -4.67
N VAL A 132 1.53 3.25 -3.59
CA VAL A 132 1.94 4.67 -3.64
C VAL A 132 3.42 4.78 -3.30
N SER A 133 4.26 5.13 -4.27
CA SER A 133 5.72 5.18 -4.14
C SER A 133 6.30 3.92 -3.48
N GLY A 134 5.67 2.77 -3.77
CA GLY A 134 6.03 1.49 -3.17
C GLY A 134 7.21 0.82 -3.86
N ILE A 135 7.83 -0.12 -3.14
CA ILE A 135 8.87 -0.98 -3.67
C ILE A 135 8.17 -2.16 -4.36
N ALA A 136 8.34 -2.32 -5.67
CA ALA A 136 7.72 -3.39 -6.44
C ALA A 136 8.79 -4.35 -7.03
N ASP A 137 9.69 -3.86 -7.88
CA ASP A 137 10.97 -4.52 -8.16
C ASP A 137 11.95 -4.15 -7.05
N VAL A 138 12.39 -5.13 -6.27
CA VAL A 138 13.24 -4.89 -5.10
C VAL A 138 14.70 -4.62 -5.45
N PHE A 139 15.16 -5.07 -6.62
CA PHE A 139 16.58 -5.04 -6.97
C PHE A 139 17.15 -3.63 -7.11
N PRO A 140 16.49 -2.66 -7.78
CA PRO A 140 17.00 -1.29 -7.84
C PRO A 140 17.11 -0.61 -6.46
N ASP A 141 16.21 -0.93 -5.53
CA ASP A 141 16.29 -0.38 -4.17
C ASP A 141 17.36 -1.08 -3.34
N TYR A 142 17.50 -2.40 -3.49
CA TYR A 142 18.54 -3.18 -2.82
C TYR A 142 19.95 -2.72 -3.20
N GLU A 143 20.22 -2.49 -4.50
CA GLU A 143 21.52 -1.98 -4.97
C GLU A 143 21.90 -0.66 -4.29
N LEU A 144 20.93 0.21 -4.05
CA LEU A 144 21.15 1.51 -3.41
C LEU A 144 21.21 1.43 -1.89
N ARG A 145 20.53 0.46 -1.27
CA ARG A 145 20.31 0.42 0.18
C ARG A 145 20.28 -1.01 0.74
N PRO A 146 21.35 -1.82 0.57
CA PRO A 146 21.36 -3.20 1.01
C PRO A 146 21.08 -3.35 2.51
N GLY A 147 21.58 -2.45 3.35
CA GLY A 147 21.37 -2.50 4.80
C GLY A 147 19.90 -2.40 5.24
N ARG A 148 19.01 -1.85 4.41
CA ARG A 148 17.56 -1.85 4.67
C ARG A 148 17.00 -3.28 4.62
N TYR A 149 17.47 -4.08 3.68
CA TYR A 149 17.07 -5.46 3.51
C TYR A 149 17.72 -6.38 4.52
N GLU A 150 18.97 -6.09 4.94
CA GLU A 150 19.59 -6.78 6.06
C GLU A 150 18.76 -6.62 7.35
N GLN A 151 18.22 -5.43 7.60
CA GLN A 151 17.29 -5.22 8.72
C GLN A 151 15.99 -5.99 8.54
N LEU A 152 15.41 -6.00 7.32
CA LEU A 152 14.17 -6.70 7.02
C LEU A 152 14.30 -8.21 7.24
N PHE A 153 15.40 -8.81 6.77
CA PHE A 153 15.62 -10.27 6.88
C PHE A 153 16.26 -10.68 8.20
N GLY A 154 16.96 -9.78 8.88
CA GLY A 154 17.80 -10.09 10.02
C GLY A 154 19.19 -10.66 9.64
N PHE A 155 19.49 -10.75 8.35
CA PHE A 155 20.76 -11.18 7.77
C PHE A 155 20.94 -10.59 6.36
N PRO A 156 22.14 -10.56 5.78
CA PRO A 156 22.36 -10.16 4.40
C PRO A 156 21.66 -11.12 3.43
N PRO A 157 20.61 -10.67 2.70
CA PRO A 157 19.82 -11.56 1.86
C PRO A 157 20.58 -11.95 0.57
N SER A 158 20.41 -13.19 0.17
CA SER A 158 20.82 -13.67 -1.14
C SER A 158 19.87 -13.19 -2.25
N PRO A 159 20.25 -13.27 -3.53
CA PRO A 159 19.33 -13.00 -4.64
C PRO A 159 18.04 -13.85 -4.59
N GLU A 160 18.14 -15.08 -4.11
CA GLU A 160 16.96 -15.96 -3.95
C GLU A 160 16.06 -15.49 -2.80
N ASP A 161 16.62 -14.90 -1.74
CA ASP A 161 15.82 -14.30 -0.68
C ASP A 161 15.10 -13.04 -1.19
N LEU A 162 15.77 -12.21 -1.98
CA LEU A 162 15.17 -11.03 -2.59
C LEU A 162 14.00 -11.38 -3.51
N LYS A 163 14.08 -12.47 -4.28
CA LYS A 163 12.95 -12.95 -5.09
C LYS A 163 11.70 -13.27 -4.27
N LYS A 164 11.87 -13.76 -3.04
CA LYS A 164 10.73 -14.06 -2.14
C LYS A 164 9.91 -12.82 -1.77
N ILE A 165 10.46 -11.64 -1.97
CA ILE A 165 9.81 -10.36 -1.67
C ILE A 165 9.62 -9.48 -2.90
N ASP A 166 9.97 -9.95 -4.09
CA ASP A 166 9.78 -9.20 -5.33
C ASP A 166 8.34 -9.35 -5.83
N ALA A 167 7.63 -8.24 -6.01
CA ALA A 167 6.23 -8.29 -6.43
C ALA A 167 6.03 -8.89 -7.82
N ARG A 168 7.08 -8.89 -8.68
CA ARG A 168 7.05 -9.53 -10.01
C ARG A 168 6.87 -11.04 -9.92
N GLU A 169 7.39 -11.68 -8.87
CA GLU A 169 7.24 -13.12 -8.63
C GLU A 169 5.81 -13.51 -8.18
N TYR A 170 5.07 -12.54 -7.65
CA TYR A 170 3.67 -12.72 -7.20
C TYR A 170 2.65 -12.45 -8.30
N TYR A 171 3.06 -11.81 -9.41
CA TYR A 171 2.13 -11.43 -10.46
C TYR A 171 1.76 -12.64 -11.34
N TYR A 172 0.49 -12.85 -11.57
CA TYR A 172 -0.06 -13.98 -12.34
C TYR A 172 -1.15 -13.52 -13.31
N ASP A 173 -1.47 -14.37 -14.30
CA ASP A 173 -2.58 -14.13 -15.24
C ASP A 173 -3.92 -14.17 -14.49
N GLY A 174 -4.72 -13.12 -14.66
CA GLY A 174 -5.96 -12.91 -13.89
C GLY A 174 -5.74 -12.30 -12.51
N ALA A 175 -4.55 -11.76 -12.20
CA ALA A 175 -4.32 -10.95 -11.01
C ALA A 175 -5.27 -9.75 -10.94
N PRO A 176 -5.63 -9.28 -9.74
CA PRO A 176 -6.46 -8.09 -9.61
C PRO A 176 -5.81 -6.88 -10.28
N PRO A 177 -6.61 -5.91 -10.75
CA PRO A 177 -6.09 -4.64 -11.26
C PRO A 177 -5.14 -3.97 -10.28
N VAL A 178 -4.04 -3.41 -10.77
CA VAL A 178 -3.02 -2.72 -9.97
C VAL A 178 -2.85 -1.29 -10.44
N LEU A 179 -2.83 -0.34 -9.50
CA LEU A 179 -2.37 1.02 -9.72
C LEU A 179 -1.05 1.25 -8.98
N CYS A 180 0.01 1.54 -9.72
CA CYS A 180 1.26 2.04 -9.15
C CYS A 180 1.39 3.54 -9.42
N THR A 181 1.54 4.35 -8.38
CA THR A 181 1.84 5.77 -8.51
C THR A 181 3.24 6.06 -7.98
N HIS A 182 4.06 6.77 -8.75
CA HIS A 182 5.45 7.00 -8.34
C HIS A 182 5.99 8.35 -8.82
N TYR A 183 6.69 9.05 -7.91
CA TYR A 183 7.39 10.28 -8.24
C TYR A 183 8.70 9.99 -8.97
N ARG A 184 8.89 10.64 -10.13
CA ARG A 184 10.05 10.38 -11.02
C ARG A 184 11.40 10.61 -10.35
N TYR A 185 11.49 11.59 -9.47
CA TYR A 185 12.72 11.97 -8.77
C TYR A 185 12.73 11.53 -7.31
N ASP A 186 12.03 10.45 -6.99
CA ASP A 186 11.98 9.90 -5.64
C ASP A 186 13.39 9.49 -5.18
N ALA A 187 13.83 10.06 -4.05
CA ALA A 187 15.16 9.82 -3.50
C ALA A 187 15.19 8.68 -2.48
N VAL A 188 14.03 8.11 -2.14
CA VAL A 188 13.90 7.06 -1.13
C VAL A 188 13.60 5.71 -1.75
N VAL A 189 12.69 5.65 -2.72
CA VAL A 189 12.42 4.45 -3.50
C VAL A 189 12.66 4.77 -4.97
N PRO A 190 13.53 4.04 -5.67
CA PRO A 190 13.81 4.30 -7.07
C PRO A 190 12.54 4.21 -7.94
N PHE A 191 12.36 5.18 -8.82
CA PHE A 191 11.26 5.18 -9.78
C PHE A 191 11.19 3.90 -10.61
N ASP A 192 12.35 3.36 -10.96
CA ASP A 192 12.49 2.13 -11.75
C ASP A 192 11.90 0.91 -11.04
N SER A 193 11.84 0.90 -9.71
CA SER A 193 11.22 -0.18 -8.95
C SER A 193 9.76 -0.39 -9.36
N ALA A 194 8.95 0.67 -9.40
CA ALA A 194 7.55 0.56 -9.79
C ALA A 194 7.38 0.44 -11.33
N ARG A 195 8.24 1.12 -12.09
CA ARG A 195 8.21 1.05 -13.57
C ARG A 195 8.50 -0.37 -14.08
N ASN A 196 9.58 -0.99 -13.61
CA ASN A 196 9.96 -2.35 -14.05
C ASN A 196 8.85 -3.38 -13.74
N PHE A 197 8.22 -3.26 -12.59
CA PHE A 197 7.06 -4.10 -12.24
C PHE A 197 5.90 -3.89 -13.22
N ALA A 198 5.58 -2.63 -13.53
CA ALA A 198 4.49 -2.31 -14.45
C ALA A 198 4.75 -2.83 -15.86
N GLU A 199 5.95 -2.60 -16.39
CA GLU A 199 6.37 -3.10 -17.72
C GLU A 199 6.34 -4.62 -17.79
N GLU A 200 6.74 -5.32 -16.71
CA GLU A 200 6.66 -6.78 -16.62
C GLU A 200 5.21 -7.27 -16.61
N ALA A 201 4.35 -6.64 -15.79
CA ALA A 201 2.94 -6.99 -15.70
C ALA A 201 2.21 -6.76 -17.03
N GLU A 202 2.47 -5.63 -17.72
CA GLU A 202 1.94 -5.36 -19.07
C GLU A 202 2.37 -6.40 -20.10
N ARG A 203 3.64 -6.83 -20.09
CA ARG A 203 4.13 -7.89 -20.98
C ARG A 203 3.43 -9.23 -20.77
N ARG A 204 2.95 -9.48 -19.56
CA ARG A 204 2.14 -10.67 -19.21
C ARG A 204 0.64 -10.48 -19.47
N GLY A 205 0.24 -9.37 -20.12
CA GLY A 205 -1.16 -9.07 -20.42
C GLY A 205 -1.97 -8.61 -19.21
N GLY A 206 -1.30 -8.11 -18.17
CA GLY A 206 -1.93 -7.73 -16.91
C GLY A 206 -2.67 -6.41 -16.95
N ASN A 207 -3.65 -6.29 -16.05
CA ASN A 207 -4.39 -5.05 -15.83
C ASN A 207 -3.64 -4.17 -14.83
N ILE A 208 -2.69 -3.39 -15.33
CA ILE A 208 -1.88 -2.47 -14.54
C ILE A 208 -1.96 -1.05 -15.08
N THR A 209 -2.04 -0.08 -14.17
CA THR A 209 -1.89 1.34 -14.48
C THR A 209 -0.66 1.87 -13.75
N PHE A 210 0.30 2.38 -14.50
CA PHE A 210 1.46 3.07 -13.94
C PHE A 210 1.30 4.58 -14.11
N TYR A 211 1.21 5.30 -12.99
CA TYR A 211 1.11 6.75 -12.95
C TYR A 211 2.42 7.35 -12.44
N GLY A 212 3.35 7.59 -13.36
CA GLY A 212 4.59 8.30 -13.08
C GLY A 212 4.42 9.81 -13.21
N TYR A 213 4.94 10.59 -12.25
CA TYR A 213 4.77 12.04 -12.22
C TYR A 213 6.04 12.78 -11.76
N ASP A 214 6.20 14.06 -12.16
CA ASP A 214 7.38 14.87 -11.81
C ASP A 214 7.09 16.31 -11.36
N PHE A 215 5.88 16.83 -11.55
CA PHE A 215 5.44 18.18 -11.15
C PHE A 215 6.31 19.33 -11.68
N GLY A 216 7.08 19.09 -12.72
CA GLY A 216 8.02 20.09 -13.26
C GLY A 216 9.14 20.45 -12.29
N ARG A 217 9.45 19.62 -11.31
CA ARG A 217 10.51 19.80 -10.33
C ARG A 217 11.41 18.58 -10.27
N ARG A 218 12.67 18.83 -9.97
CA ARG A 218 13.70 17.80 -9.74
C ARG A 218 14.13 17.77 -8.27
N ASP A 219 13.27 18.17 -7.35
CA ASP A 219 13.53 18.05 -5.94
C ASP A 219 13.51 16.57 -5.53
N GLN A 220 14.55 16.14 -4.87
CA GLN A 220 14.73 14.76 -4.44
C GLN A 220 13.91 14.51 -3.17
N GLY A 221 12.61 14.26 -3.32
CA GLY A 221 11.70 13.91 -2.23
C GLY A 221 11.22 12.47 -2.31
N HIS A 222 10.55 12.03 -1.26
CA HIS A 222 9.75 10.80 -1.26
C HIS A 222 8.29 11.21 -1.17
N ALA A 223 7.55 11.01 -2.24
CA ALA A 223 6.16 11.42 -2.30
C ALA A 223 5.27 10.27 -1.86
N ILE A 224 4.83 10.31 -0.62
CA ILE A 224 3.77 9.46 -0.10
C ILE A 224 2.47 10.24 -0.01
N TRP A 225 1.36 9.53 -0.11
CA TRP A 225 0.05 10.14 -0.13
C TRP A 225 -0.36 10.66 1.25
N ILE A 226 -0.56 11.97 1.37
CA ILE A 226 -1.08 12.63 2.56
C ILE A 226 -2.22 13.58 2.15
N PRO A 227 -3.47 13.11 2.10
CA PRO A 227 -4.60 13.90 1.64
C PRO A 227 -4.81 15.16 2.47
N GLY A 228 -5.15 16.25 1.78
CA GLY A 228 -5.55 17.50 2.42
C GLY A 228 -4.46 18.22 3.20
N THR A 229 -3.23 17.72 3.24
CA THR A 229 -2.12 18.38 3.90
C THR A 229 -1.45 19.40 2.98
N LYS A 230 -0.89 20.44 3.57
CA LYS A 230 -0.02 21.38 2.87
C LYS A 230 1.40 20.82 2.72
N TYR A 231 1.63 19.58 3.13
CA TYR A 231 2.93 19.02 3.34
C TYR A 231 3.09 17.71 2.60
N ASP A 232 4.15 17.64 1.86
CA ASP A 232 4.73 16.45 1.31
C ASP A 232 5.49 15.74 2.45
N PHE A 233 5.28 14.48 2.69
CA PHE A 233 6.04 13.73 3.68
C PHE A 233 7.32 13.22 3.05
N SER A 234 8.26 14.14 2.85
CA SER A 234 9.56 13.79 2.33
C SER A 234 10.57 13.68 3.47
N CYS A 235 11.30 12.59 3.54
CA CYS A 235 12.40 12.41 4.48
C CYS A 235 13.49 13.49 4.35
N ARG A 236 13.47 14.29 3.28
CA ARG A 236 14.46 15.30 2.94
C ARG A 236 13.90 16.65 2.55
N ALA A 237 12.60 16.83 2.44
CA ALA A 237 12.03 18.10 2.06
C ALA A 237 12.28 19.16 3.13
N ARG A 238 13.00 20.18 2.75
CA ARG A 238 13.15 21.42 3.52
C ARG A 238 12.29 22.47 2.82
N GLY A 239 11.12 22.76 3.36
CA GLY A 239 10.30 23.85 2.83
C GLY A 239 8.80 23.61 2.93
N PRO A 240 7.97 24.61 2.56
CA PRO A 240 6.53 24.45 2.59
C PRO A 240 6.11 23.35 1.62
N PHE A 241 5.64 22.31 2.18
CA PHE A 241 5.15 21.15 1.48
C PHE A 241 3.87 21.52 0.73
N ARG A 242 3.77 21.05 -0.48
CA ARG A 242 2.62 21.28 -1.29
C ARG A 242 1.57 20.24 -0.99
N LYS A 243 0.34 20.66 -1.08
CA LYS A 243 -0.77 19.76 -1.25
C LYS A 243 -0.35 18.73 -2.30
N LEU A 244 -0.16 17.48 -1.85
CA LEU A 244 0.15 16.42 -2.76
C LEU A 244 -1.04 16.30 -3.71
N TYR A 245 -0.84 16.86 -4.82
CA TYR A 245 -1.44 16.53 -6.07
C TYR A 245 -2.92 16.18 -5.96
N PRO A 246 -3.81 17.18 -6.11
CA PRO A 246 -5.22 16.91 -6.37
C PRO A 246 -5.40 15.83 -7.43
N ASP A 247 -4.48 15.78 -8.38
CA ASP A 247 -4.46 14.80 -9.45
C ASP A 247 -4.22 13.39 -8.95
N LEU A 248 -3.30 13.17 -7.98
CA LEU A 248 -3.04 11.85 -7.43
C LEU A 248 -4.24 11.29 -6.66
N GLU A 249 -4.90 12.13 -5.85
CA GLU A 249 -6.14 11.75 -5.16
C GLU A 249 -7.22 11.36 -6.17
N GLN A 250 -7.38 12.13 -7.25
CA GLN A 250 -8.35 11.84 -8.31
C GLN A 250 -7.99 10.57 -9.09
N VAL A 251 -6.71 10.34 -9.39
CA VAL A 251 -6.25 9.10 -10.05
C VAL A 251 -6.58 7.89 -9.19
N ILE A 252 -6.30 7.93 -7.88
CA ILE A 252 -6.61 6.83 -6.97
C ILE A 252 -8.12 6.62 -6.85
N LEU A 253 -8.92 7.68 -6.63
CA LEU A 253 -10.38 7.57 -6.54
C LEU A 253 -10.99 7.06 -7.85
N PHE A 254 -10.48 7.53 -8.99
CA PHE A 254 -10.94 7.04 -10.30
C PHE A 254 -10.69 5.54 -10.42
N PHE A 255 -9.49 5.07 -10.08
CA PHE A 255 -9.16 3.64 -10.07
C PHE A 255 -10.13 2.86 -9.17
N LEU A 256 -10.26 3.24 -7.89
CA LEU A 256 -11.10 2.53 -6.92
C LEU A 256 -12.60 2.47 -7.30
N ARG A 257 -13.08 3.44 -8.09
CA ARG A 257 -14.49 3.50 -8.51
C ARG A 257 -14.78 2.78 -9.81
N ASN A 258 -13.76 2.44 -10.60
CA ASN A 258 -13.93 1.89 -11.95
C ASN A 258 -13.41 0.45 -12.11
N VAL A 259 -12.90 -0.15 -11.05
CA VAL A 259 -12.54 -1.58 -11.00
C VAL A 259 -13.51 -2.38 -10.16
#